data_c5a6360053d76f5dc858d8281184446f
#
_entry.id   c5a6360053d76f5dc858d8281184446f
#
_cell.length_a   1.000
_cell.length_b   1.000
_cell.length_c   1.000
_cell.angle_alpha   90.00
_cell.angle_beta   90.00
_cell.angle_gamma   90.00
#
_symmetry.space_group_name_H-M   'P 1'
#
loop_
_entity.id
_entity.type
_entity.pdbx_description
1 polymer ?
#
loop_
_entity_poly.entity_id
_entity_poly.type
_entity_poly.pdbx_seq_one_letter_code
_entity_poly.pdbx_strand_id
1 'polypeptide(L)'
;MSITQERKAELIKEFGKNDNDSGSAAVQVAILSERIRNLTEHLKSHKKDFGSRRGLLAMVGQRRSLLDYIKADNQDAYKSLIEKLGLRR
;
A
#
# COMPACT_ATOMS: atom_id res chain seq x y z
N MET A 1 -13.78 -1.47 1.98
CA MET A 1 -12.53 -1.40 2.73
C MET A 1 -11.41 -2.20 2.10
N SER A 2 -11.70 -3.38 1.61
CA SER A 2 -10.70 -4.07 0.80
C SER A 2 -10.80 -3.56 -0.64
N ILE A 3 -9.77 -3.81 -1.43
CA ILE A 3 -9.78 -3.42 -2.83
C ILE A 3 -10.40 -4.53 -3.66
N THR A 4 -10.99 -4.16 -4.80
CA THR A 4 -11.56 -5.13 -5.72
C THR A 4 -10.45 -5.85 -6.46
N GLN A 5 -10.77 -7.01 -7.04
CA GLN A 5 -9.79 -7.73 -7.86
C GLN A 5 -9.37 -6.92 -9.08
N GLU A 6 -10.30 -6.16 -9.65
CA GLU A 6 -10.00 -5.29 -10.78
C GLU A 6 -8.98 -4.23 -10.42
N ARG A 7 -9.16 -3.58 -9.26
CA ARG A 7 -8.22 -2.55 -8.81
C ARG A 7 -6.87 -3.17 -8.46
N LYS A 8 -6.87 -4.35 -7.84
CA LYS A 8 -5.65 -5.07 -7.54
C LYS A 8 -4.87 -5.39 -8.81
N ALA A 9 -5.56 -5.85 -9.85
CA ALA A 9 -4.94 -6.14 -11.14
C ALA A 9 -4.31 -4.89 -11.75
N GLU A 10 -4.99 -3.74 -11.67
CA GLU A 10 -4.44 -2.47 -12.14
C GLU A 10 -3.15 -2.12 -11.41
N LEU A 11 -3.12 -2.29 -10.09
CA LEU A 11 -1.94 -1.99 -9.29
C LEU A 11 -0.78 -2.94 -9.63
N ILE A 12 -1.07 -4.21 -9.87
CA ILE A 12 -0.05 -5.16 -10.27
C ILE A 12 0.54 -4.76 -11.62
N LYS A 13 -0.30 -4.34 -12.54
CA LYS A 13 0.14 -3.93 -13.87
C LYS A 13 0.98 -2.67 -13.80
N GLU A 14 0.61 -1.72 -12.96
CA GLU A 14 1.30 -0.44 -12.85
C GLU A 14 2.62 -0.53 -12.11
N PHE A 15 2.67 -1.31 -11.02
CA PHE A 15 3.84 -1.36 -10.14
C PHE A 15 4.64 -2.65 -10.25
N GLY A 16 4.06 -3.70 -10.81
CA GLY A 16 4.75 -4.99 -10.94
C GLY A 16 5.66 -5.03 -12.15
N LYS A 17 6.53 -6.03 -12.17
CA LYS A 17 7.43 -6.26 -13.30
C LYS A 17 6.70 -6.87 -14.49
N ASN A 18 5.60 -7.56 -14.23
CA ASN A 18 4.75 -8.16 -15.26
C ASN A 18 3.34 -8.29 -14.70
N ASP A 19 2.40 -8.75 -15.52
CA ASP A 19 0.98 -8.80 -15.16
C ASP A 19 0.69 -9.79 -14.03
N ASN A 20 1.60 -10.71 -13.74
CA ASN A 20 1.43 -11.72 -12.70
C ASN A 20 2.24 -11.44 -11.44
N ASP A 21 2.93 -10.30 -11.39
CA ASP A 21 3.80 -9.97 -10.27
C ASP A 21 3.00 -9.38 -9.11
N SER A 22 2.45 -10.26 -8.28
CA SER A 22 1.72 -9.85 -7.09
C SER A 22 2.57 -9.88 -5.82
N GLY A 23 3.80 -10.37 -5.93
CA GLY A 23 4.67 -10.59 -4.77
C GLY A 23 5.78 -9.58 -4.56
N SER A 24 6.02 -8.67 -5.52
CA SER A 24 7.09 -7.70 -5.33
C SER A 24 6.75 -6.70 -4.24
N ALA A 25 7.78 -6.18 -3.58
CA ALA A 25 7.57 -5.20 -2.51
C ALA A 25 6.85 -3.96 -3.01
N ALA A 26 7.15 -3.49 -4.22
CA ALA A 26 6.49 -2.33 -4.79
C ALA A 26 4.99 -2.54 -4.97
N VAL A 27 4.59 -3.71 -5.47
CA VAL A 27 3.17 -4.05 -5.63
C VAL A 27 2.49 -4.14 -4.28
N GLN A 28 3.13 -4.77 -3.30
CA GLN A 28 2.57 -4.89 -1.96
C GLN A 28 2.37 -3.53 -1.31
N VAL A 29 3.32 -2.60 -1.47
CA VAL A 29 3.18 -1.24 -0.95
C VAL A 29 2.01 -0.53 -1.63
N ALA A 30 1.86 -0.69 -2.94
CA ALA A 30 0.75 -0.08 -3.66
C ALA A 30 -0.61 -0.59 -3.18
N ILE A 31 -0.72 -1.91 -2.99
CA ILE A 31 -1.95 -2.53 -2.49
C ILE A 31 -2.26 -2.05 -1.06
N LEU A 32 -1.25 -2.06 -0.19
CA LEU A 32 -1.42 -1.58 1.18
C LEU A 32 -1.84 -0.12 1.22
N SER A 33 -1.24 0.72 0.37
CA SER A 33 -1.57 2.14 0.32
C SER A 33 -3.04 2.36 -0.06
N GLU A 34 -3.54 1.59 -1.02
CA GLU A 34 -4.94 1.66 -1.42
C GLU A 34 -5.87 1.21 -0.28
N ARG A 35 -5.53 0.11 0.36
CA ARG A 35 -6.32 -0.40 1.49
C ARG A 35 -6.31 0.57 2.66
N ILE A 36 -5.17 1.19 2.94
CA ILE A 36 -5.04 2.19 4.01
C ILE A 36 -5.95 3.38 3.71
N ARG A 37 -5.95 3.85 2.46
CA ARG A 37 -6.81 4.96 2.05
C ARG A 37 -8.28 4.62 2.24
N ASN A 38 -8.70 3.43 1.79
CA ASN A 38 -10.08 2.99 1.90
C ASN A 38 -10.51 2.87 3.36
N LEU A 39 -9.65 2.33 4.21
CA LEU A 39 -9.95 2.15 5.62
C LEU A 39 -9.96 3.49 6.36
N THR A 40 -9.08 4.40 5.99
CA THR A 40 -9.08 5.76 6.55
C THR A 40 -10.41 6.45 6.27
N GLU A 41 -10.92 6.33 5.05
CA GLU A 41 -12.23 6.88 4.70
C GLU A 41 -13.35 6.24 5.50
N HIS A 42 -13.30 4.93 5.66
CA HIS A 42 -14.28 4.21 6.48
C HIS A 42 -14.30 4.75 7.91
N LEU A 43 -13.13 5.00 8.49
CA LEU A 43 -13.03 5.46 9.88
C LEU A 43 -13.50 6.89 10.08
N LYS A 44 -13.60 7.68 9.03
CA LYS A 44 -14.16 9.03 9.14
C LYS A 44 -15.63 9.01 9.55
N SER A 45 -16.37 8.01 9.08
CA SER A 45 -17.79 7.86 9.43
C SER A 45 -18.04 6.78 10.48
N HIS A 46 -17.05 5.98 10.83
CA HIS A 46 -17.17 4.90 11.80
C HIS A 46 -16.05 5.01 12.85
N LYS A 47 -16.06 6.10 13.60
CA LYS A 47 -14.97 6.45 14.52
C LYS A 47 -14.76 5.45 15.66
N LYS A 48 -15.80 4.70 16.00
CA LYS A 48 -15.73 3.71 17.09
C LYS A 48 -15.44 2.30 16.61
N ASP A 49 -15.11 2.12 15.35
CA ASP A 49 -14.72 0.81 14.82
C ASP A 49 -13.26 0.54 15.18
N PHE A 50 -13.05 0.04 16.41
CA PHE A 50 -11.68 -0.17 16.93
C PHE A 50 -10.96 -1.32 16.25
N GLY A 51 -11.70 -2.31 15.75
CA GLY A 51 -11.09 -3.40 14.98
C GLY A 51 -10.47 -2.90 13.69
N SER A 52 -11.19 -2.05 12.96
CA SER A 52 -10.67 -1.45 11.73
C SER A 52 -9.50 -0.52 12.01
N ARG A 53 -9.56 0.22 13.13
CA ARG A 53 -8.45 1.10 13.51
C ARG A 53 -7.18 0.31 13.78
N ARG A 54 -7.29 -0.83 14.46
CA ARG A 54 -6.14 -1.71 14.71
C ARG A 54 -5.59 -2.28 13.40
N GLY A 55 -6.48 -2.67 12.49
CA GLY A 55 -6.09 -3.15 11.18
C GLY A 55 -5.35 -2.09 10.38
N LEU A 56 -5.81 -0.83 10.48
CA LEU A 56 -5.16 0.29 9.81
C LEU A 56 -3.72 0.46 10.32
N LEU A 57 -3.53 0.45 11.63
CA LEU A 57 -2.21 0.59 12.22
C LEU A 57 -1.28 -0.55 11.81
N ALA A 58 -1.80 -1.78 11.73
CA ALA A 58 -1.02 -2.93 11.28
C ALA A 58 -0.57 -2.75 9.82
N MET A 59 -1.47 -2.28 8.96
CA MET A 59 -1.14 -2.06 7.55
C MET A 59 -0.13 -0.93 7.37
N VAL A 60 -0.24 0.14 8.15
CA VAL A 60 0.73 1.23 8.13
C VAL A 60 2.12 0.72 8.52
N GLY A 61 2.19 -0.12 9.55
CA GLY A 61 3.44 -0.74 9.97
C GLY A 61 4.04 -1.64 8.91
N GLN A 62 3.22 -2.46 8.27
CA GLN A 62 3.67 -3.32 7.18
C GLN A 62 4.20 -2.52 6.01
N ARG A 63 3.49 -1.47 5.62
CA ARG A 63 3.92 -0.60 4.52
C ARG A 63 5.27 0.03 4.83
N ARG A 64 5.46 0.50 6.06
CA ARG A 64 6.72 1.11 6.47
C ARG A 64 7.87 0.12 6.37
N SER A 65 7.66 -1.11 6.83
CA SER A 65 8.69 -2.15 6.74
C SER A 65 9.07 -2.45 5.30
N LEU A 66 8.07 -2.53 4.42
CA LEU A 66 8.33 -2.77 2.98
C LEU A 66 9.06 -1.60 2.34
N LEU A 67 8.69 -0.37 2.70
CA LEU A 67 9.37 0.82 2.17
C LEU A 67 10.81 0.88 2.65
N ASP A 68 11.07 0.54 3.90
CA ASP A 68 12.44 0.50 4.43
C ASP A 68 13.27 -0.55 3.69
N TYR A 69 12.68 -1.71 3.40
CA TYR A 69 13.33 -2.75 2.63
C TYR A 69 13.70 -2.26 1.22
N ILE A 70 12.76 -1.61 0.55
CA ILE A 70 12.99 -1.08 -0.80
C ILE A 70 14.08 -0.01 -0.78
N LYS A 71 14.03 0.87 0.21
CA LYS A 71 15.02 1.94 0.35
C LYS A 71 16.42 1.40 0.55
N ALA A 72 16.56 0.33 1.37
CA ALA A 72 17.86 -0.28 1.61
C ALA A 72 18.39 -0.96 0.36
N ASP A 73 17.52 -1.50 -0.47
CA ASP A 73 17.91 -2.20 -1.70
C ASP A 73 18.23 -1.24 -2.84
N ASN A 74 17.37 -0.24 -3.04
CA ASN A 74 17.53 0.70 -4.16
C ASN A 74 16.82 2.03 -3.84
N GLN A 75 17.61 3.06 -3.53
CA GLN A 75 17.07 4.37 -3.17
C GLN A 75 16.30 5.04 -4.30
N ASP A 76 16.75 4.86 -5.54
CA ASP A 76 16.05 5.48 -6.68
C ASP A 76 14.68 4.85 -6.88
N ALA A 77 14.57 3.53 -6.73
CA ALA A 77 13.29 2.85 -6.79
C ALA A 77 12.38 3.30 -5.68
N TYR A 78 12.91 3.50 -4.48
CA TYR A 78 12.16 4.00 -3.33
C TYR A 78 11.58 5.39 -3.60
N LYS A 79 12.40 6.31 -4.10
CA LYS A 79 11.97 7.67 -4.41
C LYS A 79 10.89 7.68 -5.48
N SER A 80 11.09 6.90 -6.53
CA SER A 80 10.13 6.79 -7.62
C SER A 80 8.78 6.27 -7.13
N LEU A 81 8.81 5.25 -6.27
CA LEU A 81 7.60 4.66 -5.72
C LEU A 81 6.83 5.65 -4.84
N ILE A 82 7.55 6.37 -3.99
CA ILE A 82 6.92 7.38 -3.12
C ILE A 82 6.25 8.46 -3.94
N GLU A 83 6.90 8.92 -5.01
CA GLU A 83 6.32 9.94 -5.90
C GLU A 83 5.06 9.42 -6.58
N LYS A 84 5.10 8.20 -7.11
CA LYS A 84 3.94 7.60 -7.78
C LYS A 84 2.75 7.43 -6.83
N LEU A 85 3.01 7.09 -5.58
CA LEU A 85 1.96 6.85 -4.60
C LEU A 85 1.55 8.11 -3.84
N GLY A 86 2.27 9.20 -4.01
CA GLY A 86 1.98 10.44 -3.30
C GLY A 86 2.24 10.34 -1.80
N LEU A 87 3.17 9.49 -1.40
CA LEU A 87 3.53 9.30 0.00
C LEU A 87 4.58 10.31 0.43
N ARG A 88 4.64 10.58 1.72
CA ARG A 88 5.62 11.53 2.26
C ARG A 88 7.00 10.93 2.44
N ARG A 89 7.09 9.64 2.49
CA ARG A 89 8.40 8.99 2.71
C ARG A 89 8.42 7.66 2.05
#